data_9cf17415af93ad64db06752ec3f571d2
#
_entry.id   9cf17415af93ad64db06752ec3f571d2
#
_cell.length_a   1.000
_cell.length_b   1.000
_cell.length_c   1.000
_cell.angle_alpha   90.00
_cell.angle_beta   90.00
_cell.angle_gamma   90.00
#
_symmetry.space_group_name_H-M   'P 1'
#
loop_
_entity.id
_entity.type
_entity.pdbx_description
1 polymer ?
#
loop_
_entity_poly.entity_id
_entity_poly.type
_entity_poly.pdbx_seq_one_letter_code
_entity_poly.pdbx_strand_id
1 'polypeptide(L)'
;NVLPLIVFALLIGIGILMAEKDGQPVARIFDSGSIVMQKVTIIVMELTPFGVFALMAWVAGNLGYDALLALAKLVGLNYLGCLLIIFVMYSAMIKFMAKLPVRDFFRGIIDAMAVSYSTASSNATLPVTMRCAERNLGVSPSVSSFVLSLGATINMNGTAMYLGLATLFGAQVFGVDLSWT
;
A
#
# COMPACT_ATOMS: atom_id res chain seq x y z
N ASN A 1 9.84 -17.83 9.30
CA ASN A 1 10.85 -16.80 8.92
C ASN A 1 10.58 -16.36 7.48
N VAL A 2 10.15 -15.11 7.30
CA VAL A 2 9.82 -14.54 5.97
C VAL A 2 11.09 -14.23 5.17
N LEU A 3 12.18 -13.86 5.84
CA LEU A 3 13.43 -13.45 5.18
C LEU A 3 14.03 -14.51 4.24
N PRO A 4 14.17 -15.80 4.65
CA PRO A 4 14.63 -16.84 3.73
C PRO A 4 13.72 -17.04 2.51
N LEU A 5 12.40 -16.85 2.68
CA LEU A 5 11.44 -16.96 1.58
C LEU A 5 11.65 -15.85 0.54
N ILE A 6 11.92 -14.62 0.99
CA ILE A 6 12.23 -13.48 0.11
C ILE A 6 13.52 -13.75 -0.66
N VAL A 7 14.58 -14.19 0.02
CA VAL A 7 15.86 -14.53 -0.63
C VAL A 7 15.68 -15.63 -1.67
N PHE A 8 14.93 -16.68 -1.33
CA PHE A 8 14.63 -17.77 -2.24
C PHE A 8 13.83 -17.29 -3.48
N ALA A 9 12.84 -16.43 -3.28
CA ALA A 9 12.06 -15.86 -4.38
C ALA A 9 12.92 -14.99 -5.31
N LEU A 10 13.85 -14.21 -4.75
CA LEU A 10 14.81 -13.42 -5.55
C LEU A 10 15.74 -14.32 -6.37
N LEU A 11 16.26 -15.39 -5.77
CA LEU A 11 17.12 -16.36 -6.49
C LEU A 11 16.37 -17.06 -7.62
N ILE A 12 15.11 -17.45 -7.41
CA ILE A 12 14.26 -18.01 -8.48
C ILE A 12 14.07 -16.97 -9.59
N GLY A 13 13.74 -15.71 -9.24
CA GLY A 13 13.57 -14.63 -10.22
C GLY A 13 14.82 -14.42 -11.08
N ILE A 14 15.99 -14.40 -10.47
CA ILE A 14 17.28 -14.31 -11.18
C ILE A 14 17.50 -15.54 -12.07
N GLY A 15 17.21 -16.74 -11.57
CA GLY A 15 17.32 -17.98 -12.34
C GLY A 15 16.43 -17.98 -13.59
N ILE A 16 15.19 -17.52 -13.47
CA ILE A 16 14.27 -17.37 -14.61
C ILE A 16 14.82 -16.38 -15.65
N LEU A 17 15.38 -15.25 -15.21
CA LEU A 17 15.99 -14.26 -16.10
C LEU A 17 17.22 -14.83 -16.83
N MET A 18 18.06 -15.60 -16.13
CA MET A 18 19.26 -16.23 -16.72
C MET A 18 18.90 -17.36 -17.70
N ALA A 19 17.78 -18.04 -17.50
CA ALA A 19 17.31 -19.11 -18.39
C ALA A 19 16.62 -18.60 -19.66
N GLU A 20 16.44 -17.26 -19.79
CA GLU A 20 15.84 -16.61 -20.96
C GLU A 20 14.53 -17.27 -21.43
N LYS A 21 14.53 -17.89 -22.64
CA LYS A 21 13.34 -18.52 -23.22
C LYS A 21 12.90 -19.77 -22.45
N ASP A 22 13.82 -20.55 -21.91
CA ASP A 22 13.53 -21.79 -21.17
C ASP A 22 12.96 -21.50 -19.77
N GLY A 23 13.21 -20.32 -19.23
CA GLY A 23 12.62 -19.84 -17.97
C GLY A 23 11.15 -19.35 -18.08
N GLN A 24 10.68 -19.06 -19.29
CA GLN A 24 9.34 -18.51 -19.52
C GLN A 24 8.17 -19.37 -19.00
N PRO A 25 8.16 -20.72 -19.12
CA PRO A 25 7.10 -21.54 -18.56
C PRO A 25 6.99 -21.38 -17.04
N VAL A 26 8.12 -21.29 -16.35
CA VAL A 26 8.17 -21.10 -14.90
C VAL A 26 7.65 -19.71 -14.52
N ALA A 27 8.05 -18.67 -15.23
CA ALA A 27 7.51 -17.31 -15.04
C ALA A 27 5.98 -17.29 -15.16
N ARG A 28 5.43 -17.92 -16.21
CA ARG A 28 3.97 -18.02 -16.42
C ARG A 28 3.23 -18.76 -15.29
N ILE A 29 3.86 -19.76 -14.69
CA ILE A 29 3.27 -20.47 -13.54
C ILE A 29 3.17 -19.52 -12.35
N PHE A 30 4.22 -18.74 -12.05
CA PHE A 30 4.17 -17.76 -10.98
C PHE A 30 3.17 -16.62 -11.24
N ASP A 31 3.09 -16.12 -12.47
CA ASP A 31 2.10 -15.11 -12.87
C ASP A 31 0.66 -15.62 -12.69
N SER A 32 0.39 -16.82 -13.22
CA SER A 32 -0.93 -17.47 -13.07
C SER A 32 -1.25 -17.78 -11.62
N GLY A 33 -0.28 -18.28 -10.87
CA GLY A 33 -0.37 -18.54 -9.43
C GLY A 33 -0.69 -17.27 -8.64
N SER A 34 -0.05 -16.16 -8.95
CA SER A 34 -0.30 -14.85 -8.36
C SER A 34 -1.75 -14.41 -8.58
N ILE A 35 -2.28 -14.56 -9.80
CA ILE A 35 -3.68 -14.23 -10.12
C ILE A 35 -4.66 -15.10 -9.32
N VAL A 36 -4.39 -16.39 -9.23
CA VAL A 36 -5.23 -17.31 -8.44
C VAL A 36 -5.19 -16.92 -6.96
N MET A 37 -4.01 -16.67 -6.40
CA MET A 37 -3.87 -16.26 -5.00
C MET A 37 -4.56 -14.92 -4.70
N GLN A 38 -4.57 -13.98 -5.64
CA GLN A 38 -5.35 -12.75 -5.50
C GLN A 38 -6.87 -13.06 -5.41
N LYS A 39 -7.38 -13.99 -6.22
CA LYS A 39 -8.80 -14.40 -6.14
C LYS A 39 -9.13 -15.09 -4.82
N VAL A 40 -8.24 -15.97 -4.34
CA VAL A 40 -8.36 -16.58 -3.01
C VAL A 40 -8.41 -15.52 -1.92
N THR A 41 -7.53 -14.52 -2.00
CA THR A 41 -7.52 -13.40 -1.06
C THR A 41 -8.86 -12.64 -1.06
N ILE A 42 -9.45 -12.38 -2.22
CA ILE A 42 -10.76 -11.73 -2.33
C ILE A 42 -11.83 -12.54 -1.61
N ILE A 43 -11.88 -13.87 -1.81
CA ILE A 43 -12.85 -14.76 -1.13
C ILE A 43 -12.66 -14.70 0.40
N VAL A 44 -11.42 -14.72 0.88
CA VAL A 44 -11.13 -14.59 2.32
C VAL A 44 -11.54 -13.21 2.85
N MET A 45 -11.33 -12.16 2.06
CA MET A 45 -11.70 -10.79 2.44
C MET A 45 -13.21 -10.57 2.54
N GLU A 46 -14.03 -11.37 1.86
CA GLU A 46 -15.50 -11.34 2.04
C GLU A 46 -15.92 -11.75 3.46
N LEU A 47 -15.10 -12.58 4.15
CA LEU A 47 -15.33 -12.96 5.53
C LEU A 47 -14.79 -11.95 6.55
N THR A 48 -14.00 -10.97 6.09
CA THR A 48 -13.35 -9.97 6.96
C THR A 48 -14.33 -9.20 7.85
N PRO A 49 -15.51 -8.74 7.39
CA PRO A 49 -16.44 -8.01 8.25
C PRO A 49 -16.86 -8.81 9.49
N PHE A 50 -17.09 -10.12 9.33
CA PHE A 50 -17.45 -11.00 10.44
C PHE A 50 -16.27 -11.20 11.39
N GLY A 51 -15.07 -11.42 10.85
CA GLY A 51 -13.85 -11.55 11.64
C GLY A 51 -13.51 -10.28 12.44
N VAL A 52 -13.61 -9.12 11.80
CA VAL A 52 -13.38 -7.82 12.45
C VAL A 52 -14.43 -7.57 13.54
N PHE A 53 -15.71 -7.84 13.27
CA PHE A 53 -16.77 -7.70 14.28
C PHE A 53 -16.50 -8.59 15.51
N ALA A 54 -16.17 -9.86 15.29
CA ALA A 54 -15.87 -10.80 16.38
C ALA A 54 -14.64 -10.35 17.20
N LEU A 55 -13.58 -9.87 16.51
CA LEU A 55 -12.36 -9.36 17.13
C LEU A 55 -12.64 -8.10 17.97
N MET A 56 -13.42 -7.16 17.43
CA MET A 56 -13.80 -5.94 18.15
C MET A 56 -14.69 -6.25 19.36
N ALA A 57 -15.62 -7.19 19.23
CA ALA A 57 -16.45 -7.65 20.36
C ALA A 57 -15.59 -8.29 21.45
N TRP A 58 -14.59 -9.10 21.07
CA TRP A 58 -13.65 -9.69 22.02
C TRP A 58 -12.80 -8.63 22.73
N VAL A 59 -12.26 -7.66 21.98
CA VAL A 59 -11.47 -6.54 22.55
C VAL A 59 -12.33 -5.74 23.52
N ALA A 60 -13.55 -5.37 23.13
CA ALA A 60 -14.47 -4.63 24.01
C ALA A 60 -14.80 -5.38 25.28
N GLY A 61 -15.03 -6.70 25.19
CA GLY A 61 -15.38 -7.53 26.34
C GLY A 61 -14.23 -7.82 27.29
N ASN A 62 -13.00 -7.96 26.79
CA ASN A 62 -11.84 -8.35 27.62
C ASN A 62 -10.96 -7.17 28.05
N LEU A 63 -10.81 -6.15 27.19
CA LEU A 63 -9.90 -5.02 27.45
C LEU A 63 -10.64 -3.73 27.81
N GLY A 64 -11.97 -3.73 27.70
CA GLY A 64 -12.80 -2.60 28.08
C GLY A 64 -12.85 -1.46 27.06
N TYR A 65 -13.59 -0.40 27.41
CA TYR A 65 -13.84 0.75 26.54
C TYR A 65 -12.57 1.56 26.23
N ASP A 66 -11.63 1.63 27.17
CA ASP A 66 -10.39 2.39 27.01
C ASP A 66 -9.51 1.84 25.87
N ALA A 67 -9.50 0.53 25.67
CA ALA A 67 -8.79 -0.09 24.54
C ALA A 67 -9.41 0.29 23.19
N LEU A 68 -10.73 0.34 23.10
CA LEU A 68 -11.41 0.81 21.88
C LEU A 68 -11.11 2.28 21.59
N LEU A 69 -11.07 3.11 22.63
CA LEU A 69 -10.72 4.53 22.48
C LEU A 69 -9.26 4.71 22.02
N ALA A 70 -8.35 3.89 22.54
CA ALA A 70 -6.96 3.89 22.10
C ALA A 70 -6.82 3.49 20.62
N LEU A 71 -7.54 2.46 20.17
CA LEU A 71 -7.59 2.06 18.76
C LEU A 71 -8.21 3.16 17.89
N ALA A 72 -9.27 3.81 18.34
CA ALA A 72 -9.88 4.92 17.60
C ALA A 72 -8.90 6.10 17.44
N LYS A 73 -8.10 6.41 18.46
CA LYS A 73 -7.03 7.41 18.39
C LYS A 73 -5.95 7.01 17.35
N LEU A 74 -5.51 5.75 17.34
CA LEU A 74 -4.56 5.24 16.35
C LEU A 74 -5.08 5.43 14.93
N VAL A 75 -6.32 5.02 14.68
CA VAL A 75 -6.98 5.20 13.37
C VAL A 75 -7.07 6.67 13.00
N GLY A 76 -7.52 7.53 13.92
CA GLY A 76 -7.62 8.98 13.71
C GLY A 76 -6.27 9.63 13.37
N LEU A 77 -5.21 9.27 14.10
CA LEU A 77 -3.85 9.73 13.82
C LEU A 77 -3.36 9.26 12.45
N ASN A 78 -3.67 8.02 12.07
CA ASN A 78 -3.30 7.49 10.76
C ASN A 78 -3.99 8.27 9.63
N TYR A 79 -5.28 8.54 9.74
CA TYR A 79 -6.00 9.38 8.76
C TYR A 79 -5.43 10.80 8.71
N LEU A 80 -5.18 11.42 9.86
CA LEU A 80 -4.57 12.75 9.92
C LEU A 80 -3.20 12.77 9.24
N GLY A 81 -2.37 11.78 9.50
CA GLY A 81 -1.06 11.62 8.84
C GLY A 81 -1.18 11.46 7.33
N CYS A 82 -2.12 10.65 6.84
CA CYS A 82 -2.39 10.50 5.41
C CYS A 82 -2.81 11.85 4.78
N LEU A 83 -3.67 12.60 5.43
CA LEU A 83 -4.10 13.93 4.95
C LEU A 83 -2.91 14.91 4.90
N LEU A 84 -2.05 14.92 5.92
CA LEU A 84 -0.83 15.74 5.92
C LEU A 84 0.13 15.35 4.79
N ILE A 85 0.35 14.07 4.56
CA ILE A 85 1.19 13.59 3.44
C ILE A 85 0.60 14.06 2.11
N ILE A 86 -0.69 13.86 1.87
CA ILE A 86 -1.33 14.19 0.60
C ILE A 86 -1.37 15.71 0.39
N PHE A 87 -1.91 16.47 1.34
CA PHE A 87 -2.18 17.90 1.14
C PHE A 87 -1.00 18.80 1.44
N VAL A 88 -0.06 18.40 2.30
CA VAL A 88 1.12 19.22 2.61
C VAL A 88 2.33 18.72 1.84
N MET A 89 2.76 17.48 2.08
CA MET A 89 4.02 16.99 1.52
C MET A 89 3.95 16.85 0.00
N TYR A 90 2.96 16.16 -0.55
CA TYR A 90 2.84 16.00 -2.00
C TYR A 90 2.52 17.29 -2.70
N SER A 91 1.68 18.17 -2.12
CA SER A 91 1.40 19.48 -2.68
C SER A 91 2.65 20.37 -2.73
N ALA A 92 3.50 20.30 -1.69
CA ALA A 92 4.78 21.01 -1.69
C ALA A 92 5.72 20.45 -2.78
N MET A 93 5.85 19.12 -2.89
CA MET A 93 6.68 18.48 -3.93
C MET A 93 6.20 18.87 -5.34
N ILE A 94 4.90 18.81 -5.60
CA ILE A 94 4.32 19.19 -6.90
C ILE A 94 4.63 20.65 -7.23
N LYS A 95 4.44 21.54 -6.26
CA LYS A 95 4.64 22.98 -6.45
C LYS A 95 6.11 23.36 -6.64
N PHE A 96 7.00 22.82 -5.78
CA PHE A 96 8.41 23.23 -5.75
C PHE A 96 9.31 22.42 -6.69
N MET A 97 9.05 21.10 -6.83
CA MET A 97 9.88 20.22 -7.67
C MET A 97 9.33 20.10 -9.09
N ALA A 98 8.05 19.79 -9.25
CA ALA A 98 7.44 19.62 -10.56
C ALA A 98 7.01 20.96 -11.19
N LYS A 99 6.91 22.04 -10.40
CA LYS A 99 6.45 23.37 -10.84
C LYS A 99 5.08 23.34 -11.53
N LEU A 100 4.24 22.39 -11.16
CA LEU A 100 2.89 22.24 -11.69
C LEU A 100 1.88 22.88 -10.73
N PRO A 101 0.74 23.39 -11.26
CA PRO A 101 -0.37 23.81 -10.43
C PRO A 101 -0.92 22.62 -9.64
N VAL A 102 -0.90 22.70 -8.31
CA VAL A 102 -1.35 21.60 -7.43
C VAL A 102 -2.78 21.17 -7.74
N ARG A 103 -3.66 22.14 -8.04
CA ARG A 103 -5.06 21.88 -8.39
C ARG A 103 -5.20 21.03 -9.65
N ASP A 104 -4.43 21.32 -10.68
CA ASP A 104 -4.50 20.63 -11.97
C ASP A 104 -3.97 19.19 -11.82
N PHE A 105 -2.93 19.03 -11.02
CA PHE A 105 -2.42 17.70 -10.69
C PHE A 105 -3.50 16.84 -10.01
N PHE A 106 -4.10 17.31 -8.90
CA PHE A 106 -5.14 16.55 -8.21
C PHE A 106 -6.36 16.28 -9.09
N ARG A 107 -6.73 17.25 -9.94
CA ARG A 107 -7.81 17.04 -10.91
C ARG A 107 -7.46 15.98 -11.95
N GLY A 108 -6.20 15.91 -12.35
CA GLY A 108 -5.71 14.92 -13.31
C GLY A 108 -5.69 13.49 -12.77
N ILE A 109 -5.53 13.29 -11.46
CA ILE A 109 -5.43 11.96 -10.83
C ILE A 109 -6.69 11.52 -10.06
N ILE A 110 -7.78 12.29 -10.10
CA ILE A 110 -8.97 12.05 -9.27
C ILE A 110 -9.57 10.66 -9.50
N ASP A 111 -9.58 10.18 -10.74
CA ASP A 111 -10.08 8.85 -11.08
C ASP A 111 -9.21 7.75 -10.44
N ALA A 112 -7.89 7.93 -10.47
CA ALA A 112 -6.96 7.01 -9.82
C ALA A 112 -7.14 7.03 -8.29
N MET A 113 -7.38 8.19 -7.69
CA MET A 113 -7.67 8.31 -6.25
C MET A 113 -8.97 7.58 -5.88
N ALA A 114 -10.04 7.76 -6.66
CA ALA A 114 -11.32 7.10 -6.43
C ALA A 114 -11.20 5.57 -6.52
N VAL A 115 -10.49 5.06 -7.55
CA VAL A 115 -10.27 3.61 -7.72
C VAL A 115 -9.36 3.07 -6.62
N SER A 116 -8.30 3.78 -6.24
CA SER A 116 -7.39 3.33 -5.18
C SER A 116 -8.10 3.23 -3.82
N TYR A 117 -8.98 4.18 -3.53
CA TYR A 117 -9.77 4.17 -2.30
C TYR A 117 -10.77 3.00 -2.28
N SER A 118 -11.43 2.73 -3.40
CA SER A 118 -12.43 1.65 -3.48
C SER A 118 -11.80 0.25 -3.50
N THR A 119 -10.65 0.09 -4.14
CA THR A 119 -9.97 -1.22 -4.27
C THR A 119 -9.01 -1.52 -3.13
N ALA A 120 -8.55 -0.49 -2.42
CA ALA A 120 -7.47 -0.57 -1.42
C ALA A 120 -6.23 -1.34 -1.96
N SER A 121 -5.98 -1.27 -3.27
CA SER A 121 -4.92 -2.01 -3.94
C SER A 121 -4.20 -1.16 -4.96
N SER A 122 -2.91 -0.90 -4.74
CA SER A 122 -2.06 -0.15 -5.67
C SER A 122 -1.92 -0.86 -7.02
N ASN A 123 -1.81 -2.17 -7.03
CA ASN A 123 -1.69 -2.97 -8.25
C ASN A 123 -3.01 -2.96 -9.07
N ALA A 124 -4.16 -3.06 -8.41
CA ALA A 124 -5.45 -2.97 -9.09
C ALA A 124 -5.70 -1.57 -9.67
N THR A 125 -5.17 -0.54 -9.03
CA THR A 125 -5.29 0.86 -9.48
C THR A 125 -4.29 1.22 -10.58
N LEU A 126 -3.19 0.49 -10.71
CA LEU A 126 -2.07 0.82 -11.60
C LEU A 126 -2.48 1.16 -13.04
N PRO A 127 -3.38 0.41 -13.72
CA PRO A 127 -3.79 0.76 -15.08
C PRO A 127 -4.50 2.12 -15.17
N VAL A 128 -5.27 2.47 -14.16
CA VAL A 128 -5.97 3.77 -14.09
C VAL A 128 -4.96 4.88 -13.78
N THR A 129 -4.01 4.64 -12.88
CA THR A 129 -2.94 5.58 -12.56
C THR A 129 -2.08 5.90 -13.77
N MET A 130 -1.70 4.88 -14.57
CA MET A 130 -0.96 5.07 -15.83
C MET A 130 -1.78 5.93 -16.80
N ARG A 131 -3.05 5.61 -16.99
CA ARG A 131 -3.94 6.40 -17.87
C ARG A 131 -4.04 7.86 -17.44
N CYS A 132 -4.18 8.12 -16.14
CA CYS A 132 -4.23 9.48 -15.60
C CYS A 132 -2.90 10.22 -15.84
N ALA A 133 -1.77 9.57 -15.60
CA ALA A 133 -0.44 10.13 -15.82
C ALA A 133 -0.22 10.50 -17.30
N GLU A 134 -0.56 9.60 -18.21
CA GLU A 134 -0.34 9.78 -19.64
C GLU A 134 -1.30 10.80 -20.26
N ARG A 135 -2.61 10.66 -20.00
CA ARG A 135 -3.62 11.48 -20.68
C ARG A 135 -3.84 12.84 -20.03
N ASN A 136 -3.81 12.90 -18.70
CA ASN A 136 -4.16 14.11 -17.97
C ASN A 136 -2.93 14.94 -17.58
N LEU A 137 -1.77 14.27 -17.33
CA LEU A 137 -0.55 14.94 -16.89
C LEU A 137 0.55 14.99 -17.98
N GLY A 138 0.34 14.33 -19.14
CA GLY A 138 1.26 14.37 -20.26
C GLY A 138 2.57 13.61 -20.04
N VAL A 139 2.59 12.64 -19.12
CA VAL A 139 3.76 11.78 -18.89
C VAL A 139 3.90 10.79 -20.03
N SER A 140 5.13 10.59 -20.53
CA SER A 140 5.36 9.63 -21.61
C SER A 140 5.07 8.19 -21.17
N PRO A 141 4.52 7.32 -22.06
CA PRO A 141 4.16 5.94 -21.71
C PRO A 141 5.32 5.11 -21.18
N SER A 142 6.54 5.31 -21.67
CA SER A 142 7.72 4.58 -21.20
C SER A 142 8.10 4.95 -19.76
N VAL A 143 7.98 6.23 -19.40
CA VAL A 143 8.25 6.71 -18.04
C VAL A 143 7.12 6.27 -17.11
N SER A 144 5.86 6.42 -17.53
CA SER A 144 4.71 6.05 -16.69
C SER A 144 4.70 4.55 -16.38
N SER A 145 4.91 3.70 -17.37
CA SER A 145 4.93 2.24 -17.18
C SER A 145 6.05 1.78 -16.24
N PHE A 146 7.25 2.34 -16.38
CA PHE A 146 8.36 1.97 -15.50
C PHE A 146 8.22 2.53 -14.10
N VAL A 147 8.04 3.86 -13.97
CA VAL A 147 8.04 4.55 -12.66
C VAL A 147 6.83 4.17 -11.82
N LEU A 148 5.63 4.08 -12.42
CA LEU A 148 4.42 3.76 -11.67
C LEU A 148 4.35 2.29 -11.27
N SER A 149 4.83 1.36 -12.12
CA SER A 149 4.92 -0.06 -11.76
C SER A 149 5.88 -0.29 -10.60
N LEU A 150 7.06 0.33 -10.67
CA LEU A 150 8.04 0.26 -9.60
C LEU A 150 7.50 0.93 -8.32
N GLY A 151 6.90 2.12 -8.47
CA GLY A 151 6.34 2.90 -7.36
C GLY A 151 5.20 2.19 -6.65
N ALA A 152 4.34 1.47 -7.37
CA ALA A 152 3.25 0.70 -6.77
C ALA A 152 3.73 -0.36 -5.77
N THR A 153 4.96 -0.83 -5.91
CA THR A 153 5.55 -1.85 -5.03
C THR A 153 6.50 -1.25 -3.99
N ILE A 154 7.32 -0.27 -4.34
CA ILE A 154 8.41 0.23 -3.49
C ILE A 154 7.98 1.49 -2.72
N ASN A 155 7.19 2.37 -3.34
CA ASN A 155 6.81 3.66 -2.75
C ASN A 155 5.51 3.55 -1.97
N MET A 156 5.60 2.99 -0.75
CA MET A 156 4.46 2.76 0.14
C MET A 156 4.50 3.69 1.37
N ASN A 157 4.45 4.99 1.17
CA ASN A 157 4.57 6.00 2.25
C ASN A 157 3.47 5.87 3.32
N GLY A 158 2.24 5.55 2.92
CA GLY A 158 1.14 5.31 3.85
C GLY A 158 1.38 4.09 4.75
N THR A 159 1.92 3.01 4.19
CA THR A 159 2.27 1.81 4.95
C THR A 159 3.42 2.08 5.92
N ALA A 160 4.45 2.80 5.48
CA ALA A 160 5.58 3.17 6.33
C ALA A 160 5.13 4.01 7.54
N MET A 161 4.26 4.99 7.30
CA MET A 161 3.67 5.81 8.38
C MET A 161 2.83 4.95 9.34
N TYR A 162 1.97 4.07 8.80
CA TYR A 162 1.15 3.17 9.62
C TYR A 162 2.01 2.26 10.50
N LEU A 163 3.08 1.67 9.96
CA LEU A 163 4.00 0.82 10.73
C LEU A 163 4.66 1.59 11.88
N GLY A 164 5.09 2.84 11.64
CA GLY A 164 5.62 3.71 12.68
C GLY A 164 4.61 3.98 13.79
N LEU A 165 3.39 4.37 13.42
CA LEU A 165 2.31 4.60 14.39
C LEU A 165 1.92 3.34 15.16
N ALA A 166 1.83 2.19 14.48
CA ALA A 166 1.49 0.91 15.10
C ALA A 166 2.57 0.44 16.08
N THR A 167 3.84 0.67 15.76
CA THR A 167 4.98 0.36 16.67
C THR A 167 4.91 1.21 17.93
N LEU A 168 4.71 2.52 17.79
CA LEU A 168 4.57 3.43 18.94
C LEU A 168 3.35 3.07 19.79
N PHE A 169 2.25 2.76 19.15
CA PHE A 169 1.03 2.33 19.84
C PHE A 169 1.25 1.02 20.60
N GLY A 170 1.89 0.03 19.96
CA GLY A 170 2.23 -1.23 20.61
C GLY A 170 3.13 -1.02 21.83
N ALA A 171 4.15 -0.20 21.71
CA ALA A 171 5.02 0.13 22.84
C ALA A 171 4.25 0.75 24.01
N GLN A 172 3.35 1.69 23.72
CA GLN A 172 2.49 2.30 24.77
C GLN A 172 1.57 1.29 25.44
N VAL A 173 0.96 0.39 24.67
CA VAL A 173 0.06 -0.65 25.22
C VAL A 173 0.82 -1.64 26.10
N PHE A 174 2.04 -1.99 25.73
CA PHE A 174 2.87 -2.93 26.49
C PHE A 174 3.75 -2.26 27.56
N GLY A 175 3.65 -0.94 27.75
CA GLY A 175 4.43 -0.19 28.72
C GLY A 175 5.94 -0.21 28.45
N VAL A 176 6.33 -0.31 27.17
CA VAL A 176 7.72 -0.29 26.73
C VAL A 176 8.12 1.14 26.40
N ASP A 177 9.07 1.70 27.15
CA ASP A 177 9.63 3.01 26.84
C ASP A 177 10.59 2.89 25.64
N LEU A 178 10.18 3.49 24.51
CA LEU A 178 11.04 3.62 23.34
C LEU A 178 11.96 4.81 23.55
N SER A 179 13.24 4.53 23.84
CA SER A 179 14.31 5.55 23.85
C SER A 179 14.72 5.89 22.42
N TRP A 180 15.16 7.13 22.21
CA TRP A 180 15.70 7.62 20.93
C TRP A 180 17.15 7.17 20.66
N THR A 181 17.68 6.20 21.43
CA THR A 181 19.04 5.66 21.28
C THR A 181 19.03 4.31 20.61
#